data_fa8d0d6f1e40a4a9057f02f9cfcc42c2
#
_entry.id   fa8d0d6f1e40a4a9057f02f9cfcc42c2
#
_cell.length_a   1.000
_cell.length_b   1.000
_cell.length_c   1.000
_cell.angle_alpha   90.00
_cell.angle_beta   90.00
_cell.angle_gamma   90.00
#
_symmetry.space_group_name_H-M   'P 1'
#
loop_
_entity.id
_entity.type
_entity.pdbx_description
1 polymer ?
#
loop_
_entity_poly.entity_id
_entity_poly.type
_entity_poly.pdbx_seq_one_letter_code
_entity_poly.pdbx_strand_id
1 'polypeptide(L)'
;MKPLRFAVTPGEPAGIGPDLCLLLAADAQPHPLIAITSRDLLAERATQLGLAVDLLPVAPGQWPEQPAPAGSLYVWDTPLAAPVVPGQLDKANAAFVLQTLTRAGQGCLDGHFAGMITAPVHKGVINESGIAFSGHTEFLAELTHTAQVVMMLATHGLRVALVTTHLPLRDIAAAITAERVERVTRILHADMRDKFGIANPRILVCGLNPHAGEGGHLGREEIDIIEPTLARLRTEGMDLRGPLPADTLFTPKYLEHCDAVLAMYHDQGLPVLKYKGFGAAVNVTLGLPIIRTSVDHGTALDLAGTGKVDTGSLRVALDTAYQMAENRP
;
A
#
# COMPACT_ATOMS: atom_id res chain seq x y z
N MET A 1 -1.78 1.32 27.25
CA MET A 1 -1.42 0.88 25.89
C MET A 1 -0.23 1.72 25.43
N LYS A 2 0.72 1.13 24.70
CA LYS A 2 1.78 1.95 24.05
C LYS A 2 1.13 2.89 23.03
N PRO A 3 1.57 4.14 22.91
CA PRO A 3 1.03 5.04 21.90
C PRO A 3 1.30 4.46 20.49
N LEU A 4 0.28 4.43 19.63
CA LEU A 4 0.42 4.06 18.24
C LEU A 4 1.17 5.18 17.52
N ARG A 5 2.32 4.87 16.93
CA ARG A 5 3.12 5.82 16.14
C ARG A 5 3.22 5.31 14.72
N PHE A 6 3.28 6.21 13.76
CA PHE A 6 3.36 5.83 12.36
C PHE A 6 4.54 6.53 11.66
N ALA A 7 5.17 5.80 10.76
CA ALA A 7 6.22 6.36 9.91
C ALA A 7 5.64 6.74 8.55
N VAL A 8 6.01 7.89 8.01
CA VAL A 8 5.77 8.23 6.61
C VAL A 8 7.09 8.45 5.89
N THR A 9 7.26 7.80 4.73
CA THR A 9 8.41 8.01 3.86
C THR A 9 7.97 8.82 2.64
N PRO A 10 8.52 10.02 2.40
CA PRO A 10 8.17 10.85 1.25
C PRO A 10 8.56 10.24 -0.10
N GLY A 11 9.41 9.21 -0.12
CA GLY A 11 9.83 8.52 -1.35
C GLY A 11 10.83 9.34 -2.15
N GLU A 12 10.54 9.55 -3.45
CA GLU A 12 11.41 10.31 -4.35
C GLU A 12 11.51 11.78 -3.89
N PRO A 13 12.70 12.29 -3.53
CA PRO A 13 12.84 13.64 -2.99
C PRO A 13 12.52 14.73 -4.02
N ALA A 14 12.73 14.47 -5.31
CA ALA A 14 12.38 15.39 -6.40
C ALA A 14 10.89 15.33 -6.80
N GLY A 15 10.13 14.36 -6.26
CA GLY A 15 8.70 14.19 -6.52
C GLY A 15 7.81 14.96 -5.56
N ILE A 16 6.50 14.61 -5.59
CA ILE A 16 5.48 15.25 -4.77
C ILE A 16 5.42 14.75 -3.32
N GLY A 17 6.16 13.68 -2.96
CA GLY A 17 6.10 13.13 -1.60
C GLY A 17 6.44 14.13 -0.50
N PRO A 18 7.49 14.96 -0.62
CA PRO A 18 7.77 16.04 0.34
C PRO A 18 6.62 17.05 0.45
N ASP A 19 6.00 17.45 -0.68
CA ASP A 19 4.82 18.34 -0.70
C ASP A 19 3.67 17.73 0.09
N LEU A 20 3.36 16.45 -0.17
CA LEU A 20 2.29 15.72 0.50
C LEU A 20 2.50 15.67 2.02
N CYS A 21 3.73 15.42 2.49
CA CYS A 21 4.04 15.39 3.92
C CYS A 21 3.85 16.76 4.58
N LEU A 22 4.25 17.85 3.91
CA LEU A 22 4.08 19.21 4.41
C LEU A 22 2.59 19.62 4.46
N LEU A 23 1.82 19.25 3.45
CA LEU A 23 0.38 19.51 3.40
C LEU A 23 -0.41 18.74 4.46
N LEU A 24 0.05 17.52 4.82
CA LEU A 24 -0.53 16.76 5.93
C LEU A 24 -0.31 17.43 7.28
N ALA A 25 0.79 18.16 7.45
CA ALA A 25 1.09 18.86 8.69
C ALA A 25 0.10 20.00 9.02
N ALA A 26 -0.66 20.48 8.03
CA ALA A 26 -1.68 21.50 8.25
C ALA A 26 -2.76 21.06 9.24
N ASP A 27 -3.07 19.75 9.28
CA ASP A 27 -4.09 19.19 10.15
C ASP A 27 -3.46 18.38 11.30
N ALA A 28 -4.07 18.46 12.49
CA ALA A 28 -3.69 17.58 13.59
C ALA A 28 -3.99 16.13 13.24
N GLN A 29 -3.01 15.23 13.47
CA GLN A 29 -3.18 13.80 13.28
C GLN A 29 -3.68 13.15 14.58
N PRO A 30 -4.44 12.04 14.52
CA PRO A 30 -4.89 11.35 15.74
C PRO A 30 -3.73 10.65 16.48
N HIS A 31 -2.67 10.31 15.76
CA HIS A 31 -1.48 9.62 16.27
C HIS A 31 -0.20 10.34 15.89
N PRO A 32 0.92 10.16 16.64
CA PRO A 32 2.22 10.65 16.22
C PRO A 32 2.60 10.12 14.84
N LEU A 33 2.79 11.03 13.90
CA LEU A 33 3.26 10.76 12.54
C LEU A 33 4.68 11.29 12.38
N ILE A 34 5.62 10.41 12.03
CA ILE A 34 7.04 10.73 11.91
C ILE A 34 7.46 10.61 10.44
N ALA A 35 7.81 11.73 9.83
CA ALA A 35 8.41 11.73 8.50
C ALA A 35 9.88 11.28 8.61
N ILE A 36 10.23 10.23 7.88
CA ILE A 36 11.62 9.75 7.78
C ILE A 36 12.20 10.30 6.49
N THR A 37 12.93 11.42 6.60
CA THR A 37 13.41 12.18 5.43
C THR A 37 14.43 13.24 5.86
N SER A 38 14.99 13.98 4.89
CA SER A 38 15.81 15.15 5.19
C SER A 38 14.96 16.31 5.69
N ARG A 39 15.35 16.84 6.86
CA ARG A 39 14.73 18.03 7.44
C ARG A 39 14.95 19.26 6.57
N ASP A 40 16.14 19.38 6.00
CA ASP A 40 16.50 20.51 5.13
C ASP A 40 15.66 20.48 3.84
N LEU A 41 15.47 19.28 3.24
CA LEU A 41 14.58 19.10 2.08
C LEU A 41 13.16 19.61 2.38
N LEU A 42 12.61 19.25 3.53
CA LEU A 42 11.27 19.70 3.91
C LEU A 42 11.23 21.21 4.18
N ALA A 43 12.25 21.77 4.81
CA ALA A 43 12.33 23.21 5.08
C ALA A 43 12.42 24.04 3.78
N GLU A 44 13.26 23.62 2.83
CA GLU A 44 13.37 24.23 1.52
C GLU A 44 12.06 24.14 0.73
N ARG A 45 11.43 22.94 0.76
CA ARG A 45 10.15 22.71 0.07
C ARG A 45 9.01 23.51 0.69
N ALA A 46 8.95 23.62 2.02
CA ALA A 46 7.98 24.46 2.74
C ALA A 46 8.13 25.92 2.35
N THR A 47 9.38 26.42 2.28
CA THR A 47 9.68 27.79 1.83
C THR A 47 9.20 28.02 0.39
N GLN A 48 9.50 27.08 -0.52
CA GLN A 48 9.07 27.14 -1.92
C GLN A 48 7.54 27.19 -2.07
N LEU A 49 6.82 26.42 -1.22
CA LEU A 49 5.36 26.34 -1.23
C LEU A 49 4.69 27.48 -0.44
N GLY A 50 5.46 28.31 0.26
CA GLY A 50 4.91 29.34 1.14
C GLY A 50 4.18 28.78 2.35
N LEU A 51 4.55 27.59 2.82
CA LEU A 51 3.93 26.90 3.96
C LEU A 51 4.73 27.18 5.25
N ALA A 52 4.03 27.58 6.31
CA ALA A 52 4.60 27.65 7.64
C ALA A 52 4.39 26.32 8.36
N VAL A 53 5.41 25.45 8.36
CA VAL A 53 5.40 24.16 9.03
C VAL A 53 6.56 24.07 10.01
N ASP A 54 6.25 23.75 11.27
CA ASP A 54 7.26 23.54 12.30
C ASP A 54 7.80 22.10 12.25
N LEU A 55 9.07 21.93 11.89
CA LEU A 55 9.72 20.63 11.73
C LEU A 55 10.39 20.20 13.03
N LEU A 56 9.70 19.35 13.79
CA LEU A 56 10.07 18.88 15.11
C LEU A 56 11.07 17.70 15.00
N PRO A 57 12.34 17.85 15.42
CA PRO A 57 13.32 16.77 15.27
C PRO A 57 13.03 15.62 16.22
N VAL A 58 13.21 14.39 15.71
CA VAL A 58 13.10 13.13 16.48
C VAL A 58 14.39 12.34 16.32
N ALA A 59 14.88 11.80 17.42
CA ALA A 59 16.03 10.90 17.43
C ALA A 59 15.61 9.45 17.79
N PRO A 60 16.36 8.44 17.34
CA PRO A 60 16.14 7.06 17.76
C PRO A 60 16.13 6.92 19.29
N GLY A 61 15.10 6.23 19.81
CA GLY A 61 14.90 6.07 21.25
C GLY A 61 14.16 7.22 21.95
N GLN A 62 13.95 8.36 21.27
CA GLN A 62 13.19 9.51 21.77
C GLN A 62 11.91 9.70 20.96
N TRP A 63 11.08 8.67 20.95
CA TRP A 63 9.86 8.66 20.13
C TRP A 63 8.74 9.48 20.78
N PRO A 64 8.04 10.38 20.03
CA PRO A 64 6.96 11.17 20.58
C PRO A 64 5.80 10.28 21.04
N GLU A 65 5.18 10.64 22.15
CA GLU A 65 4.01 9.96 22.71
C GLU A 65 2.69 10.61 22.32
N GLN A 66 2.75 11.90 21.95
CA GLN A 66 1.57 12.69 21.55
C GLN A 66 1.68 13.09 20.08
N PRO A 67 0.56 13.25 19.38
CA PRO A 67 0.54 13.84 18.05
C PRO A 67 1.21 15.21 18.02
N ALA A 68 1.82 15.55 16.88
CA ALA A 68 2.29 16.92 16.66
C ALA A 68 1.10 17.87 16.58
N PRO A 69 1.21 19.13 17.08
CA PRO A 69 0.21 20.16 16.86
C PRO A 69 -0.04 20.41 15.37
N ALA A 70 -1.23 20.88 15.01
CA ALA A 70 -1.49 21.35 13.65
C ALA A 70 -0.45 22.41 13.24
N GLY A 71 0.01 22.35 12.01
CA GLY A 71 1.13 23.16 11.52
C GLY A 71 2.51 22.61 11.87
N SER A 72 2.61 21.42 12.47
CA SER A 72 3.88 20.81 12.86
C SER A 72 3.99 19.38 12.37
N LEU A 73 5.23 18.89 12.13
CA LEU A 73 5.53 17.54 11.69
C LEU A 73 6.79 17.01 12.38
N TYR A 74 6.71 15.83 12.98
CA TYR A 74 7.90 15.16 13.48
C TYR A 74 8.77 14.64 12.33
N VAL A 75 10.09 14.85 12.42
CA VAL A 75 11.05 14.45 11.40
C VAL A 75 12.19 13.64 12.03
N TRP A 76 12.34 12.39 11.60
CA TRP A 76 13.53 11.62 11.82
C TRP A 76 14.49 11.88 10.67
N ASP A 77 15.46 12.76 10.93
CA ASP A 77 16.36 13.28 9.91
C ASP A 77 17.20 12.19 9.24
N THR A 78 17.20 12.21 7.92
CA THR A 78 17.98 11.34 7.05
C THR A 78 18.64 12.21 6.00
N PRO A 79 19.97 12.34 5.99
CA PRO A 79 20.65 13.28 5.10
C PRO A 79 20.57 12.85 3.63
N LEU A 80 20.39 13.83 2.74
CA LEU A 80 20.55 13.67 1.30
C LEU A 80 22.02 13.56 0.90
N ALA A 81 22.30 12.88 -0.22
CA ALA A 81 23.63 12.82 -0.81
C ALA A 81 23.90 14.00 -1.76
N ALA A 82 22.86 14.57 -2.35
CA ALA A 82 22.94 15.70 -3.28
C ALA A 82 21.74 16.65 -3.09
N PRO A 83 21.90 17.95 -3.44
CA PRO A 83 20.79 18.91 -3.45
C PRO A 83 19.64 18.42 -4.34
N VAL A 84 18.41 18.78 -3.98
CA VAL A 84 17.21 18.38 -4.69
C VAL A 84 16.60 19.56 -5.44
N VAL A 85 16.37 19.39 -6.73
CA VAL A 85 15.56 20.31 -7.54
C VAL A 85 14.23 19.62 -7.82
N PRO A 86 13.08 20.19 -7.41
CA PRO A 86 11.77 19.60 -7.68
C PRO A 86 11.57 19.30 -9.17
N GLY A 87 11.08 18.11 -9.48
CA GLY A 87 10.88 17.66 -10.85
C GLY A 87 12.12 17.10 -11.56
N GLN A 88 13.31 17.22 -10.97
CA GLN A 88 14.57 16.75 -11.57
C GLN A 88 15.16 15.59 -10.79
N LEU A 89 15.11 14.40 -11.38
CA LEU A 89 15.64 13.19 -10.77
C LEU A 89 17.17 13.23 -10.66
N ASP A 90 17.70 12.81 -9.51
CA ASP A 90 19.14 12.61 -9.32
C ASP A 90 19.41 11.26 -8.65
N LYS A 91 20.10 10.37 -9.37
CA LYS A 91 20.48 9.04 -8.88
C LYS A 91 21.38 9.06 -7.65
N ALA A 92 22.06 10.19 -7.36
CA ALA A 92 22.86 10.32 -6.15
C ALA A 92 22.01 10.15 -4.87
N ASN A 93 20.72 10.49 -4.93
CA ASN A 93 19.79 10.35 -3.81
C ASN A 93 19.09 8.97 -3.73
N ALA A 94 19.43 8.01 -4.59
CA ALA A 94 18.81 6.69 -4.55
C ALA A 94 19.04 5.95 -3.21
N ALA A 95 20.24 5.99 -2.68
CA ALA A 95 20.57 5.39 -1.38
C ALA A 95 19.79 6.03 -0.22
N PHE A 96 19.53 7.34 -0.27
CA PHE A 96 18.68 8.03 0.68
C PHE A 96 17.25 7.47 0.68
N VAL A 97 16.65 7.29 -0.50
CA VAL A 97 15.29 6.72 -0.61
C VAL A 97 15.22 5.35 0.06
N LEU A 98 16.17 4.45 -0.24
CA LEU A 98 16.20 3.11 0.35
C LEU A 98 16.47 3.14 1.86
N GLN A 99 17.30 4.07 2.33
CA GLN A 99 17.55 4.25 3.75
C GLN A 99 16.30 4.68 4.51
N THR A 100 15.46 5.57 3.94
CA THR A 100 14.18 5.95 4.56
C THR A 100 13.23 4.76 4.67
N LEU A 101 13.14 3.93 3.63
CA LEU A 101 12.32 2.71 3.63
C LEU A 101 12.83 1.67 4.65
N THR A 102 14.15 1.47 4.71
CA THR A 102 14.78 0.56 5.68
C THR A 102 14.50 0.99 7.11
N ARG A 103 14.70 2.28 7.42
CA ARG A 103 14.42 2.84 8.76
C ARG A 103 12.95 2.69 9.16
N ALA A 104 12.03 2.97 8.25
CA ALA A 104 10.60 2.83 8.50
C ALA A 104 10.21 1.36 8.73
N GLY A 105 10.65 0.46 7.84
CA GLY A 105 10.35 -0.96 7.94
C GLY A 105 10.96 -1.60 9.18
N GLN A 106 12.23 -1.32 9.47
CA GLN A 106 12.89 -1.81 10.68
C GLN A 106 12.22 -1.25 11.94
N GLY A 107 11.86 0.05 11.94
CA GLY A 107 11.15 0.65 13.07
C GLY A 107 9.77 0.01 13.33
N CYS A 108 9.09 -0.50 12.28
CA CYS A 108 7.88 -1.30 12.44
C CYS A 108 8.19 -2.69 13.03
N LEU A 109 9.24 -3.37 12.57
CA LEU A 109 9.66 -4.68 13.10
C LEU A 109 10.05 -4.59 14.57
N ASP A 110 10.76 -3.52 14.97
CA ASP A 110 11.20 -3.28 16.34
C ASP A 110 10.07 -2.76 17.26
N GLY A 111 8.84 -2.58 16.72
CA GLY A 111 7.69 -2.09 17.47
C GLY A 111 7.78 -0.61 17.87
N HIS A 112 8.62 0.17 17.20
CA HIS A 112 8.66 1.64 17.35
C HIS A 112 7.49 2.31 16.62
N PHE A 113 7.10 1.77 15.47
CA PHE A 113 5.97 2.20 14.68
C PHE A 113 4.92 1.09 14.56
N ALA A 114 3.66 1.46 14.66
CA ALA A 114 2.52 0.56 14.46
C ALA A 114 2.32 0.21 12.97
N GLY A 115 2.75 1.11 12.09
CA GLY A 115 2.70 0.93 10.64
C GLY A 115 3.51 1.99 9.91
N MET A 116 3.70 1.77 8.61
CA MET A 116 4.35 2.72 7.72
C MET A 116 3.48 3.07 6.52
N ILE A 117 3.58 4.32 6.11
CA ILE A 117 2.89 4.89 4.94
C ILE A 117 3.96 5.32 3.95
N THR A 118 3.85 4.89 2.70
CA THR A 118 4.85 5.20 1.69
C THR A 118 4.27 6.08 0.59
N ALA A 119 4.91 7.22 0.33
CA ALA A 119 4.71 8.03 -0.86
C ALA A 119 5.52 7.43 -2.04
N PRO A 120 5.33 7.93 -3.28
CA PRO A 120 5.89 7.28 -4.46
C PRO A 120 7.41 7.37 -4.57
N VAL A 121 8.02 6.34 -5.15
CA VAL A 121 9.44 6.34 -5.54
C VAL A 121 9.59 6.23 -7.05
N HIS A 122 10.73 6.65 -7.57
CA HIS A 122 11.05 6.50 -8.99
C HIS A 122 12.00 5.32 -9.21
N LYS A 123 11.44 4.17 -9.60
CA LYS A 123 12.22 2.92 -9.77
C LYS A 123 13.38 3.07 -10.76
N GLY A 124 13.16 3.82 -11.85
CA GLY A 124 14.17 4.05 -12.88
C GLY A 124 15.44 4.70 -12.32
N VAL A 125 15.31 5.81 -11.58
CA VAL A 125 16.47 6.53 -11.03
C VAL A 125 17.21 5.72 -9.97
N ILE A 126 16.49 4.89 -9.19
CA ILE A 126 17.13 3.99 -8.24
C ILE A 126 17.95 2.93 -8.98
N ASN A 127 17.40 2.30 -10.03
CA ASN A 127 18.14 1.32 -10.82
C ASN A 127 19.32 1.95 -11.58
N GLU A 128 19.20 3.19 -12.06
CA GLU A 128 20.30 3.93 -12.70
C GLU A 128 21.47 4.22 -11.74
N SER A 129 21.24 4.19 -10.43
CA SER A 129 22.32 4.30 -9.43
C SER A 129 23.13 3.00 -9.28
N GLY A 130 22.71 1.90 -9.93
CA GLY A 130 23.31 0.58 -9.81
C GLY A 130 22.70 -0.29 -8.69
N ILE A 131 21.67 0.19 -8.00
CA ILE A 131 20.97 -0.56 -6.96
C ILE A 131 19.75 -1.23 -7.60
N ALA A 132 19.68 -2.56 -7.56
CA ALA A 132 18.52 -3.29 -8.05
C ALA A 132 17.28 -3.01 -7.19
N PHE A 133 16.24 -2.48 -7.79
CA PHE A 133 15.00 -2.14 -7.10
C PHE A 133 13.78 -2.40 -7.98
N SER A 134 12.96 -3.35 -7.62
CA SER A 134 11.74 -3.73 -8.34
C SER A 134 10.50 -2.97 -7.84
N GLY A 135 10.52 -2.56 -6.56
CA GLY A 135 9.44 -1.79 -5.94
C GLY A 135 9.41 -1.90 -4.42
N HIS A 136 8.55 -1.12 -3.79
CA HIS A 136 8.35 -1.13 -2.34
C HIS A 136 7.97 -2.52 -1.82
N THR A 137 7.10 -3.22 -2.54
CA THR A 137 6.55 -4.51 -2.13
C THR A 137 7.62 -5.57 -2.00
N GLU A 138 8.46 -5.70 -3.04
CA GLU A 138 9.56 -6.66 -3.08
C GLU A 138 10.65 -6.28 -2.07
N PHE A 139 10.99 -4.99 -1.99
CA PHE A 139 11.96 -4.48 -1.04
C PHE A 139 11.56 -4.77 0.41
N LEU A 140 10.29 -4.51 0.77
CA LEU A 140 9.80 -4.76 2.11
C LEU A 140 9.62 -6.26 2.40
N ALA A 141 9.27 -7.07 1.40
CA ALA A 141 9.24 -8.52 1.54
C ALA A 141 10.64 -9.08 1.88
N GLU A 142 11.67 -8.59 1.19
CA GLU A 142 13.08 -8.95 1.49
C GLU A 142 13.50 -8.48 2.89
N LEU A 143 13.26 -7.20 3.21
CA LEU A 143 13.60 -6.62 4.52
C LEU A 143 12.94 -7.37 5.69
N THR A 144 11.72 -7.85 5.51
CA THR A 144 10.94 -8.55 6.54
C THR A 144 11.03 -10.08 6.45
N HIS A 145 11.86 -10.62 5.55
CA HIS A 145 11.98 -12.06 5.26
C HIS A 145 10.63 -12.73 4.95
N THR A 146 9.74 -12.00 4.26
CA THR A 146 8.41 -12.49 3.88
C THR A 146 8.45 -13.18 2.54
N ALA A 147 8.15 -14.47 2.51
CA ALA A 147 8.23 -15.28 1.29
C ALA A 147 7.18 -14.91 0.22
N GLN A 148 6.01 -14.42 0.65
CA GLN A 148 4.91 -14.08 -0.25
C GLN A 148 4.11 -12.91 0.30
N VAL A 149 3.88 -11.92 -0.53
CA VAL A 149 2.99 -10.78 -0.26
C VAL A 149 1.84 -10.75 -1.25
N VAL A 150 0.77 -10.07 -0.89
CA VAL A 150 -0.41 -9.90 -1.73
C VAL A 150 -0.72 -8.42 -1.87
N MET A 151 -0.85 -7.96 -3.10
CA MET A 151 -1.30 -6.61 -3.39
C MET A 151 -2.81 -6.53 -3.23
N MET A 152 -3.26 -5.59 -2.44
CA MET A 152 -4.67 -5.24 -2.31
C MET A 152 -4.83 -3.74 -2.50
N LEU A 153 -5.76 -3.33 -3.35
CA LEU A 153 -6.24 -1.97 -3.38
C LEU A 153 -7.55 -1.87 -2.61
N ALA A 154 -7.72 -0.77 -1.89
CA ALA A 154 -8.94 -0.50 -1.14
C ALA A 154 -9.43 0.92 -1.39
N THR A 155 -10.75 1.07 -1.38
CA THR A 155 -11.46 2.34 -1.30
C THR A 155 -12.71 2.15 -0.46
N HIS A 156 -13.47 3.21 -0.21
CA HIS A 156 -14.68 3.10 0.59
C HIS A 156 -15.63 2.03 0.04
N GLY A 157 -15.91 1.01 0.86
CA GLY A 157 -16.84 -0.08 0.53
C GLY A 157 -16.35 -1.05 -0.56
N LEU A 158 -15.05 -1.08 -0.89
CA LEU A 158 -14.49 -2.08 -1.81
C LEU A 158 -13.01 -2.33 -1.53
N ARG A 159 -12.64 -3.60 -1.33
CA ARG A 159 -11.26 -4.10 -1.25
C ARG A 159 -11.06 -5.16 -2.32
N VAL A 160 -10.02 -5.02 -3.13
CA VAL A 160 -9.69 -5.96 -4.22
C VAL A 160 -8.26 -6.44 -4.05
N ALA A 161 -8.10 -7.71 -3.73
CA ALA A 161 -6.81 -8.40 -3.70
C ALA A 161 -6.56 -9.13 -5.02
N LEU A 162 -5.31 -9.33 -5.37
CA LEU A 162 -4.89 -9.86 -6.67
C LEU A 162 -4.12 -11.19 -6.51
N VAL A 163 -4.53 -12.21 -7.27
CA VAL A 163 -3.77 -13.48 -7.38
C VAL A 163 -2.51 -13.27 -8.20
N THR A 164 -2.60 -12.52 -9.29
CA THR A 164 -1.46 -12.09 -10.11
C THR A 164 -1.46 -10.58 -10.27
N THR A 165 -0.27 -9.96 -10.32
CA THR A 165 -0.10 -8.51 -10.42
C THR A 165 0.33 -8.09 -11.83
N HIS A 166 1.60 -7.77 -12.03
CA HIS A 166 2.13 -7.17 -13.25
C HIS A 166 2.68 -8.23 -14.21
N LEU A 167 1.80 -9.11 -14.72
CA LEU A 167 2.14 -10.10 -15.75
C LEU A 167 1.57 -9.66 -17.10
N PRO A 168 2.25 -9.99 -18.22
CA PRO A 168 1.64 -9.90 -19.54
C PRO A 168 0.36 -10.74 -19.59
N LEU A 169 -0.67 -10.24 -20.27
CA LEU A 169 -1.99 -10.91 -20.30
C LEU A 169 -1.91 -12.37 -20.75
N ARG A 170 -1.04 -12.68 -21.73
CA ARG A 170 -0.83 -14.05 -22.24
C ARG A 170 -0.30 -15.04 -21.20
N ASP A 171 0.36 -14.54 -20.15
CA ASP A 171 1.03 -15.37 -19.14
C ASP A 171 0.14 -15.59 -17.88
N ILE A 172 -1.01 -14.93 -17.82
CA ILE A 172 -1.90 -14.94 -16.64
C ILE A 172 -2.47 -16.34 -16.42
N ALA A 173 -3.05 -16.98 -17.45
CA ALA A 173 -3.71 -18.27 -17.29
C ALA A 173 -2.73 -19.33 -16.73
N ALA A 174 -1.49 -19.38 -17.26
CA ALA A 174 -0.46 -20.28 -16.76
C ALA A 174 0.00 -19.96 -15.33
N ALA A 175 -0.17 -18.71 -14.88
CA ALA A 175 0.18 -18.29 -13.54
C ALA A 175 -0.91 -18.59 -12.50
N ILE A 176 -2.14 -18.92 -12.92
CA ILE A 176 -3.22 -19.33 -12.01
C ILE A 176 -3.03 -20.81 -11.69
N THR A 177 -2.38 -21.09 -10.58
CA THR A 177 -2.15 -22.45 -10.06
C THR A 177 -2.87 -22.63 -8.73
N ALA A 178 -3.22 -23.89 -8.39
CA ALA A 178 -3.87 -24.22 -7.11
C ALA A 178 -3.06 -23.69 -5.92
N GLU A 179 -1.73 -23.85 -5.95
CA GLU A 179 -0.84 -23.38 -4.90
C GLU A 179 -0.88 -21.86 -4.76
N ARG A 180 -0.87 -21.10 -5.86
CA ARG A 180 -0.92 -19.64 -5.83
C ARG A 180 -2.26 -19.13 -5.34
N VAL A 181 -3.37 -19.65 -5.86
CA VAL A 181 -4.73 -19.29 -5.43
C VAL A 181 -4.90 -19.56 -3.94
N GLU A 182 -4.48 -20.75 -3.47
CA GLU A 182 -4.53 -21.08 -2.05
C GLU A 182 -3.72 -20.12 -1.20
N ARG A 183 -2.45 -19.91 -1.54
CA ARG A 183 -1.54 -19.07 -0.76
C ARG A 183 -2.04 -17.64 -0.65
N VAL A 184 -2.47 -17.05 -1.77
CA VAL A 184 -3.02 -15.69 -1.80
C VAL A 184 -4.31 -15.60 -0.98
N THR A 185 -5.21 -16.58 -1.12
CA THR A 185 -6.46 -16.62 -0.34
C THR A 185 -6.19 -16.69 1.15
N ARG A 186 -5.24 -17.53 1.59
CA ARG A 186 -4.85 -17.65 3.01
C ARG A 186 -4.29 -16.34 3.56
N ILE A 187 -3.42 -15.66 2.82
CA ILE A 187 -2.85 -14.37 3.21
C ILE A 187 -3.97 -13.32 3.32
N LEU A 188 -4.83 -13.23 2.31
CA LEU A 188 -5.96 -12.31 2.34
C LEU A 188 -6.87 -12.57 3.55
N HIS A 189 -7.27 -13.82 3.76
CA HIS A 189 -8.13 -14.20 4.86
C HIS A 189 -7.51 -13.89 6.24
N ALA A 190 -6.22 -14.21 6.42
CA ALA A 190 -5.50 -13.94 7.67
C ALA A 190 -5.42 -12.43 7.95
N ASP A 191 -4.99 -11.63 6.97
CA ASP A 191 -4.85 -10.18 7.15
C ASP A 191 -6.19 -9.46 7.33
N MET A 192 -7.27 -9.96 6.69
CA MET A 192 -8.63 -9.42 6.94
C MET A 192 -9.05 -9.65 8.40
N ARG A 193 -8.65 -10.76 9.03
CA ARG A 193 -8.90 -11.02 10.44
C ARG A 193 -7.98 -10.21 11.35
N ASP A 194 -6.69 -10.31 11.13
CA ASP A 194 -5.66 -9.86 12.07
C ASP A 194 -5.37 -8.37 11.99
N LYS A 195 -5.57 -7.76 10.79
CA LYS A 195 -5.31 -6.34 10.56
C LYS A 195 -6.57 -5.51 10.32
N PHE A 196 -7.63 -6.10 9.74
CA PHE A 196 -8.89 -5.38 9.52
C PHE A 196 -9.96 -5.70 10.58
N GLY A 197 -9.68 -6.59 11.54
CA GLY A 197 -10.57 -6.91 12.66
C GLY A 197 -11.85 -7.64 12.26
N ILE A 198 -11.89 -8.28 11.09
CA ILE A 198 -13.08 -8.98 10.58
C ILE A 198 -12.96 -10.47 10.96
N ALA A 199 -13.64 -10.89 12.01
CA ALA A 199 -13.51 -12.23 12.57
C ALA A 199 -13.76 -13.36 11.55
N ASN A 200 -14.76 -13.19 10.68
CA ASN A 200 -15.14 -14.14 9.64
C ASN A 200 -15.22 -13.41 8.28
N PRO A 201 -14.09 -13.20 7.59
CA PRO A 201 -14.08 -12.46 6.32
C PRO A 201 -14.86 -13.18 5.23
N ARG A 202 -15.80 -12.49 4.62
CA ARG A 202 -16.57 -12.95 3.44
C ARG A 202 -15.84 -12.51 2.18
N ILE A 203 -15.23 -13.46 1.48
CA ILE A 203 -14.40 -13.19 0.31
C ILE A 203 -15.12 -13.68 -0.94
N LEU A 204 -15.41 -12.76 -1.86
CA LEU A 204 -15.86 -13.10 -3.20
C LEU A 204 -14.65 -13.37 -4.09
N VAL A 205 -14.69 -14.46 -4.85
CA VAL A 205 -13.59 -14.87 -5.71
C VAL A 205 -14.04 -14.82 -7.17
N CYS A 206 -13.35 -14.04 -8.00
CA CYS A 206 -13.60 -14.02 -9.44
C CYS A 206 -13.18 -15.32 -10.10
N GLY A 207 -13.89 -15.73 -11.15
CA GLY A 207 -13.32 -16.64 -12.15
C GLY A 207 -12.21 -15.96 -12.93
N LEU A 208 -11.43 -16.72 -13.66
CA LEU A 208 -10.42 -16.21 -14.60
C LEU A 208 -11.07 -15.81 -15.93
N ASN A 209 -11.88 -16.73 -16.45
CA ASN A 209 -12.47 -16.64 -17.79
C ASN A 209 -13.79 -15.86 -17.79
N PRO A 210 -14.23 -15.34 -18.96
CA PRO A 210 -15.57 -14.78 -19.11
C PRO A 210 -16.64 -15.76 -18.62
N HIS A 211 -17.65 -15.23 -17.94
CA HIS A 211 -18.74 -16.01 -17.33
C HIS A 211 -18.27 -17.15 -16.41
N ALA A 212 -17.07 -16.98 -15.80
CA ALA A 212 -16.41 -17.99 -14.96
C ALA A 212 -16.29 -19.36 -15.69
N GLY A 213 -15.87 -19.30 -16.97
CA GLY A 213 -15.61 -20.48 -17.80
C GLY A 213 -16.84 -21.16 -18.40
N GLU A 214 -18.09 -20.70 -18.08
CA GLU A 214 -19.35 -21.23 -18.60
C GLU A 214 -19.41 -22.77 -18.66
N GLY A 215 -19.15 -23.40 -17.50
CA GLY A 215 -19.14 -24.87 -17.39
C GLY A 215 -18.00 -25.55 -18.15
N GLY A 216 -16.91 -24.80 -18.47
CA GLY A 216 -15.73 -25.30 -19.18
C GLY A 216 -15.73 -25.01 -20.68
N HIS A 217 -16.76 -24.35 -21.20
CA HIS A 217 -16.84 -23.99 -22.62
C HIS A 217 -15.93 -22.81 -22.99
N LEU A 218 -15.63 -21.91 -22.03
CA LEU A 218 -14.79 -20.74 -22.22
C LEU A 218 -13.46 -20.83 -21.45
N GLY A 219 -13.05 -22.01 -21.05
CA GLY A 219 -11.85 -22.27 -20.25
C GLY A 219 -12.17 -23.23 -19.11
N ARG A 220 -11.15 -23.87 -18.58
CA ARG A 220 -11.32 -24.91 -17.55
C ARG A 220 -10.63 -24.61 -16.24
N GLU A 221 -9.97 -23.45 -16.13
CA GLU A 221 -9.22 -23.04 -14.95
C GLU A 221 -10.10 -22.96 -13.70
N GLU A 222 -11.36 -22.60 -13.86
CA GLU A 222 -12.35 -22.61 -12.78
C GLU A 222 -12.61 -24.01 -12.26
N ILE A 223 -12.83 -24.98 -13.18
CA ILE A 223 -13.16 -26.38 -12.85
C ILE A 223 -11.95 -27.14 -12.34
N ASP A 224 -10.79 -26.96 -13.01
CA ASP A 224 -9.61 -27.78 -12.77
C ASP A 224 -8.74 -27.23 -11.63
N ILE A 225 -8.81 -25.91 -11.33
CA ILE A 225 -7.92 -25.22 -10.40
C ILE A 225 -8.68 -24.45 -9.31
N ILE A 226 -9.50 -23.46 -9.70
CA ILE A 226 -10.04 -22.49 -8.75
C ILE A 226 -11.05 -23.15 -7.81
N GLU A 227 -12.09 -23.77 -8.35
CA GLU A 227 -13.16 -24.38 -7.54
C GLU A 227 -12.67 -25.48 -6.60
N PRO A 228 -11.81 -26.46 -7.05
CA PRO A 228 -11.27 -27.46 -6.11
C PRO A 228 -10.45 -26.84 -5.00
N THR A 229 -9.69 -25.77 -5.29
CA THR A 229 -8.90 -25.04 -4.29
C THR A 229 -9.81 -24.36 -3.26
N LEU A 230 -10.83 -23.64 -3.73
CA LEU A 230 -11.79 -22.97 -2.84
C LEU A 230 -12.61 -23.97 -2.03
N ALA A 231 -13.02 -25.09 -2.62
CA ALA A 231 -13.77 -26.15 -1.92
C ALA A 231 -12.99 -26.66 -0.72
N ARG A 232 -11.69 -26.93 -0.89
CA ARG A 232 -10.80 -27.34 0.21
C ARG A 232 -10.71 -26.27 1.31
N LEU A 233 -10.50 -25.00 0.93
CA LEU A 233 -10.39 -23.90 1.90
C LEU A 233 -11.70 -23.65 2.67
N ARG A 234 -12.86 -23.87 2.03
CA ARG A 234 -14.16 -23.84 2.69
C ARG A 234 -14.30 -24.93 3.77
N THR A 235 -13.74 -26.13 3.54
CA THR A 235 -13.75 -27.19 4.59
C THR A 235 -12.92 -26.82 5.80
N GLU A 236 -12.01 -25.86 5.68
CA GLU A 236 -11.21 -25.29 6.75
C GLU A 236 -11.90 -24.11 7.47
N GLY A 237 -13.13 -23.77 7.06
CA GLY A 237 -13.95 -22.74 7.69
C GLY A 237 -13.86 -21.34 7.06
N MET A 238 -13.24 -21.18 5.89
CA MET A 238 -13.21 -19.87 5.20
C MET A 238 -14.53 -19.62 4.45
N ASP A 239 -15.10 -18.42 4.62
CA ASP A 239 -16.30 -18.00 3.88
C ASP A 239 -15.88 -17.45 2.51
N LEU A 240 -15.80 -18.37 1.53
CA LEU A 240 -15.39 -18.08 0.16
C LEU A 240 -16.56 -18.34 -0.79
N ARG A 241 -16.95 -17.35 -1.54
CA ARG A 241 -17.98 -17.46 -2.57
C ARG A 241 -17.39 -17.24 -3.96
N GLY A 242 -17.47 -18.23 -4.82
CA GLY A 242 -16.92 -18.21 -6.19
C GLY A 242 -16.49 -19.61 -6.65
N PRO A 243 -15.90 -19.74 -7.86
CA PRO A 243 -15.62 -18.63 -8.77
C PRO A 243 -16.87 -17.99 -9.33
N LEU A 244 -16.93 -16.66 -9.37
CA LEU A 244 -18.05 -15.88 -9.90
C LEU A 244 -17.63 -15.11 -11.16
N PRO A 245 -18.53 -14.91 -12.13
CA PRO A 245 -18.28 -14.02 -13.25
C PRO A 245 -17.94 -12.60 -12.77
N ALA A 246 -16.80 -12.05 -13.22
CA ALA A 246 -16.33 -10.75 -12.76
C ALA A 246 -17.26 -9.60 -13.17
N ASP A 247 -17.90 -9.69 -14.34
CA ASP A 247 -18.85 -8.70 -14.85
C ASP A 247 -20.08 -8.52 -13.95
N THR A 248 -20.49 -9.55 -13.24
CA THR A 248 -21.65 -9.52 -12.33
C THR A 248 -21.25 -9.41 -10.86
N LEU A 249 -20.06 -9.91 -10.48
CA LEU A 249 -19.57 -9.90 -9.10
C LEU A 249 -19.47 -8.48 -8.55
N PHE A 250 -18.99 -7.51 -9.34
CA PHE A 250 -18.83 -6.12 -8.94
C PHE A 250 -20.14 -5.30 -8.92
N THR A 251 -21.27 -5.96 -8.72
CA THR A 251 -22.56 -5.28 -8.56
C THR A 251 -22.93 -5.10 -7.08
N PRO A 252 -23.76 -4.09 -6.72
CA PRO A 252 -24.15 -3.85 -5.32
C PRO A 252 -24.69 -5.11 -4.64
N LYS A 253 -25.49 -5.91 -5.33
CA LYS A 253 -26.07 -7.18 -4.84
C LYS A 253 -25.04 -8.12 -4.19
N TYR A 254 -23.83 -8.16 -4.74
CA TYR A 254 -22.77 -9.00 -4.23
C TYR A 254 -21.88 -8.24 -3.23
N LEU A 255 -21.53 -6.98 -3.56
CA LEU A 255 -20.58 -6.18 -2.79
C LEU A 255 -21.11 -5.80 -1.39
N GLU A 256 -22.43 -5.62 -1.21
CA GLU A 256 -23.05 -5.34 0.08
C GLU A 256 -22.83 -6.45 1.12
N HIS A 257 -22.50 -7.64 0.66
CA HIS A 257 -22.33 -8.83 1.51
C HIS A 257 -20.92 -9.40 1.45
N CYS A 258 -19.92 -8.60 1.07
CA CYS A 258 -18.53 -9.05 1.06
C CYS A 258 -17.61 -8.07 1.79
N ASP A 259 -16.50 -8.60 2.28
CA ASP A 259 -15.47 -7.85 2.96
C ASP A 259 -14.26 -7.61 2.06
N ALA A 260 -14.03 -8.52 1.11
CA ALA A 260 -13.00 -8.38 0.06
C ALA A 260 -13.35 -9.18 -1.20
N VAL A 261 -12.84 -8.73 -2.33
CA VAL A 261 -12.87 -9.45 -3.60
C VAL A 261 -11.45 -9.96 -3.91
N LEU A 262 -11.34 -11.21 -4.32
CA LEU A 262 -10.11 -11.79 -4.87
C LEU A 262 -10.24 -11.86 -6.40
N ALA A 263 -9.52 -11.00 -7.09
CA ALA A 263 -9.43 -11.00 -8.54
C ALA A 263 -8.23 -11.83 -9.02
N MET A 264 -8.37 -12.49 -10.17
CA MET A 264 -7.31 -13.34 -10.72
C MET A 264 -6.15 -12.53 -11.30
N TYR A 265 -6.44 -11.33 -11.84
CA TYR A 265 -5.42 -10.46 -12.43
C TYR A 265 -5.78 -8.97 -12.27
N HIS A 266 -4.79 -8.13 -12.52
CA HIS A 266 -4.81 -6.70 -12.27
C HIS A 266 -6.03 -6.01 -12.91
N ASP A 267 -6.19 -6.12 -14.23
CA ASP A 267 -7.24 -5.38 -14.95
C ASP A 267 -8.64 -6.02 -14.82
N GLN A 268 -8.77 -7.14 -14.13
CA GLN A 268 -10.07 -7.71 -13.78
C GLN A 268 -10.76 -6.92 -12.67
N GLY A 269 -10.03 -6.45 -11.68
CA GLY A 269 -10.60 -5.80 -10.49
C GLY A 269 -10.30 -4.32 -10.36
N LEU A 270 -9.11 -3.88 -10.77
CA LEU A 270 -8.67 -2.51 -10.49
C LEU A 270 -9.39 -1.42 -11.30
N PRO A 271 -9.85 -1.62 -12.55
CA PRO A 271 -10.64 -0.61 -13.23
C PRO A 271 -11.92 -0.25 -12.48
N VAL A 272 -12.61 -1.25 -11.91
CA VAL A 272 -13.82 -1.03 -11.10
C VAL A 272 -13.49 -0.28 -9.82
N LEU A 273 -12.43 -0.70 -9.13
CA LEU A 273 -11.99 -0.04 -7.90
C LEU A 273 -11.59 1.41 -8.15
N LYS A 274 -10.81 1.66 -9.19
CA LYS A 274 -10.35 3.03 -9.54
C LYS A 274 -11.51 3.93 -9.99
N TYR A 275 -12.48 3.39 -10.70
CA TYR A 275 -13.70 4.13 -11.04
C TYR A 275 -14.51 4.51 -9.78
N LYS A 276 -14.66 3.57 -8.84
CA LYS A 276 -15.41 3.80 -7.59
C LYS A 276 -14.66 4.75 -6.64
N GLY A 277 -13.35 4.62 -6.55
CA GLY A 277 -12.50 5.34 -5.58
C GLY A 277 -11.57 6.36 -6.19
N PHE A 278 -11.99 7.06 -7.25
CA PHE A 278 -11.15 8.05 -7.92
C PHE A 278 -10.58 9.08 -6.93
N GLY A 279 -9.23 9.15 -6.84
CA GLY A 279 -8.53 10.03 -5.89
C GLY A 279 -8.53 9.57 -4.42
N ALA A 280 -9.25 8.49 -4.09
CA ALA A 280 -9.39 7.97 -2.72
C ALA A 280 -9.08 6.46 -2.62
N ALA A 281 -8.20 5.95 -3.48
CA ALA A 281 -7.72 4.58 -3.41
C ALA A 281 -6.40 4.48 -2.65
N VAL A 282 -6.25 3.40 -1.90
CA VAL A 282 -5.03 3.06 -1.16
C VAL A 282 -4.53 1.69 -1.57
N ASN A 283 -3.21 1.55 -1.70
CA ASN A 283 -2.56 0.26 -1.88
C ASN A 283 -2.12 -0.27 -0.51
N VAL A 284 -2.53 -1.48 -0.18
CA VAL A 284 -2.17 -2.20 1.05
C VAL A 284 -1.36 -3.43 0.68
N THR A 285 -0.20 -3.62 1.30
CA THR A 285 0.60 -4.83 1.12
C THR A 285 0.26 -5.83 2.22
N LEU A 286 -0.46 -6.89 1.86
CA LEU A 286 -0.83 -7.98 2.77
C LEU A 286 0.29 -9.02 2.87
N GLY A 287 0.30 -9.80 3.98
CA GLY A 287 1.27 -10.84 4.25
C GLY A 287 2.55 -10.37 4.94
N LEU A 288 2.85 -9.07 4.94
CA LEU A 288 3.97 -8.53 5.72
C LEU A 288 3.69 -8.65 7.23
N PRO A 289 4.69 -8.88 8.09
CA PRO A 289 4.50 -8.85 9.56
C PRO A 289 4.20 -7.44 10.09
N ILE A 290 4.35 -6.42 9.24
CA ILE A 290 4.11 -5.01 9.52
C ILE A 290 2.89 -4.50 8.76
N ILE A 291 2.32 -3.37 9.18
CA ILE A 291 1.31 -2.65 8.41
C ILE A 291 2.03 -1.73 7.42
N ARG A 292 1.71 -1.89 6.14
CA ARG A 292 2.18 -1.00 5.10
C ARG A 292 1.02 -0.59 4.19
N THR A 293 0.79 0.71 4.12
CA THR A 293 -0.12 1.34 3.15
C THR A 293 0.65 2.28 2.22
N SER A 294 0.09 2.59 1.08
CA SER A 294 0.73 3.44 0.07
C SER A 294 -0.31 4.20 -0.73
N VAL A 295 0.06 5.35 -1.22
CA VAL A 295 -0.69 6.04 -2.27
C VAL A 295 -0.78 5.20 -3.54
N ASP A 296 -1.82 5.45 -4.35
CA ASP A 296 -2.07 4.77 -5.64
C ASP A 296 -1.77 5.70 -6.84
N HIS A 297 -0.68 6.46 -6.77
CA HIS A 297 -0.21 7.33 -7.85
C HIS A 297 1.33 7.34 -7.92
N GLY A 298 1.89 7.90 -8.99
CA GLY A 298 3.33 8.05 -9.20
C GLY A 298 3.91 9.31 -8.56
N THR A 299 5.19 9.57 -8.85
CA THR A 299 5.98 10.69 -8.32
C THR A 299 5.52 12.06 -8.81
N ALA A 300 4.75 12.15 -9.89
CA ALA A 300 4.19 13.37 -10.47
C ALA A 300 5.19 14.54 -10.48
N LEU A 301 6.33 14.31 -11.12
CA LEU A 301 7.47 15.22 -11.12
C LEU A 301 7.11 16.63 -11.59
N ASP A 302 6.17 16.75 -12.50
CA ASP A 302 5.63 17.99 -13.04
C ASP A 302 4.86 18.85 -12.02
N LEU A 303 4.37 18.22 -10.96
CA LEU A 303 3.63 18.89 -9.90
C LEU A 303 4.47 19.18 -8.66
N ALA A 304 5.68 18.63 -8.56
CA ALA A 304 6.55 18.80 -7.39
C ALA A 304 6.92 20.27 -7.17
N GLY A 305 6.70 20.77 -5.96
CA GLY A 305 6.99 22.16 -5.58
C GLY A 305 6.04 23.21 -6.16
N THR A 306 4.94 22.81 -6.80
CA THR A 306 3.96 23.73 -7.40
C THR A 306 2.79 24.09 -6.47
N GLY A 307 2.58 23.34 -5.39
CA GLY A 307 1.42 23.48 -4.50
C GLY A 307 0.10 22.95 -5.09
N LYS A 308 0.13 22.30 -6.26
CA LYS A 308 -1.08 21.80 -6.95
C LYS A 308 -1.31 20.31 -6.76
N VAL A 309 -0.79 19.73 -5.68
CA VAL A 309 -0.95 18.31 -5.38
C VAL A 309 -2.17 18.05 -4.50
N ASP A 310 -2.83 16.92 -4.74
CA ASP A 310 -3.95 16.46 -3.93
C ASP A 310 -3.45 15.47 -2.88
N THR A 311 -3.85 15.66 -1.61
CA THR A 311 -3.46 14.80 -0.49
C THR A 311 -4.42 13.62 -0.26
N GLY A 312 -5.50 13.51 -1.01
CA GLY A 312 -6.60 12.55 -0.77
C GLY A 312 -6.10 11.11 -0.63
N SER A 313 -5.30 10.64 -1.59
CA SER A 313 -4.76 9.26 -1.55
C SER A 313 -3.85 9.02 -0.34
N LEU A 314 -3.02 10.00 0.05
CA LEU A 314 -2.15 9.86 1.24
C LEU A 314 -2.97 9.89 2.54
N ARG A 315 -4.01 10.70 2.63
CA ARG A 315 -4.94 10.71 3.78
C ARG A 315 -5.64 9.37 3.93
N VAL A 316 -6.16 8.81 2.84
CA VAL A 316 -6.79 7.47 2.86
C VAL A 316 -5.79 6.39 3.24
N ALA A 317 -4.53 6.50 2.80
CA ALA A 317 -3.47 5.57 3.19
C ALA A 317 -3.15 5.66 4.69
N LEU A 318 -3.12 6.86 5.27
CA LEU A 318 -2.96 7.09 6.71
C LEU A 318 -4.14 6.52 7.50
N ASP A 319 -5.36 6.90 7.16
CA ASP A 319 -6.57 6.45 7.85
C ASP A 319 -6.69 4.91 7.83
N THR A 320 -6.35 4.29 6.70
CA THR A 320 -6.31 2.83 6.58
C THR A 320 -5.26 2.23 7.51
N ALA A 321 -4.06 2.80 7.58
CA ALA A 321 -3.01 2.31 8.48
C ALA A 321 -3.42 2.46 9.96
N TYR A 322 -4.08 3.57 10.32
CA TYR A 322 -4.59 3.81 11.67
C TYR A 322 -5.63 2.76 12.05
N GLN A 323 -6.65 2.55 11.22
CA GLN A 323 -7.69 1.55 11.43
C GLN A 323 -7.10 0.14 11.56
N MET A 324 -6.16 -0.22 10.69
CA MET A 324 -5.49 -1.53 10.77
C MET A 324 -4.71 -1.72 12.08
N ALA A 325 -4.05 -0.67 12.58
CA ALA A 325 -3.28 -0.75 13.81
C ALA A 325 -4.18 -0.82 15.06
N GLU A 326 -5.30 -0.09 15.06
CA GLU A 326 -6.31 -0.09 16.12
C GLU A 326 -7.03 -1.44 16.24
N ASN A 327 -7.17 -2.15 15.12
CA ASN A 327 -7.81 -3.47 15.07
C ASN A 327 -6.87 -4.64 15.46
N ARG A 328 -5.58 -4.39 15.61
CA ARG A 328 -4.65 -5.43 16.08
C ARG A 328 -4.95 -5.77 17.54
N PRO A 329 -5.03 -7.07 17.88
CA PRO A 329 -5.29 -7.52 19.26
C PRO A 329 -4.18 -7.14 20.26
#